data_7cdeaf9cc02e3de4b85fda2ce079f973
#
_entry.id   7cdeaf9cc02e3de4b85fda2ce079f973
#
_cell.length_a   1.000
_cell.length_b   1.000
_cell.length_c   1.000
_cell.angle_alpha   90.00
_cell.angle_beta   90.00
_cell.angle_gamma   90.00
#
_symmetry.space_group_name_H-M   'P 1'
#
loop_
_entity.id
_entity.type
_entity.pdbx_description
1 polymer ?
#
loop_
_entity_poly.entity_id
_entity_poly.type
_entity_poly.pdbx_seq_one_letter_code
_entity_poly.pdbx_strand_id
1 'polypeptide(L)'
;MDTGLEKILKKIEEDCDAEIKRIIDAAEREANEFYCDAEKEALSQKEKRFEKAKSDSKARISIAVKTFELEKRNMLLKAKNQLIDEAI
;
A
#
# COMPACT_ATOMS: atom_id res chain seq x y z
N MET A 1 -45.98 22.23 -43.79
CA MET A 1 -44.99 21.46 -43.05
C MET A 1 -43.65 22.10 -43.10
N ASP A 2 -43.14 22.51 -41.97
CA ASP A 2 -41.81 23.09 -41.91
C ASP A 2 -40.75 22.06 -41.58
N THR A 3 -40.44 21.25 -42.56
CA THR A 3 -39.43 20.20 -42.44
C THR A 3 -38.02 20.78 -42.25
N GLY A 4 -37.78 21.98 -42.66
CA GLY A 4 -36.49 22.67 -42.45
C GLY A 4 -36.24 22.98 -40.97
N LEU A 5 -37.26 23.54 -40.30
CA LEU A 5 -37.17 23.84 -38.86
C LEU A 5 -37.04 22.56 -38.03
N GLU A 6 -37.81 21.52 -38.35
CA GLU A 6 -37.71 20.24 -37.67
C GLU A 6 -36.33 19.60 -37.82
N LYS A 7 -35.73 19.67 -39.00
CA LYS A 7 -34.35 19.21 -39.22
C LYS A 7 -33.32 19.96 -38.41
N ILE A 8 -33.46 21.30 -38.32
CA ILE A 8 -32.56 22.14 -37.53
C ILE A 8 -32.67 21.78 -36.05
N LEU A 9 -33.90 21.67 -35.53
CA LEU A 9 -34.12 21.30 -34.12
C LEU A 9 -33.60 19.93 -33.81
N LYS A 10 -33.81 18.96 -34.70
CA LYS A 10 -33.29 17.59 -34.54
C LYS A 10 -31.77 17.56 -34.52
N LYS A 11 -31.14 18.35 -35.41
CA LYS A 11 -29.67 18.44 -35.43
C LYS A 11 -29.11 19.07 -34.16
N ILE A 12 -29.73 20.12 -33.65
CA ILE A 12 -29.33 20.76 -32.40
C ILE A 12 -29.44 19.74 -31.24
N GLU A 13 -30.54 19.01 -31.19
CA GLU A 13 -30.75 17.98 -30.19
C GLU A 13 -29.70 16.88 -30.26
N GLU A 14 -29.41 16.37 -31.46
CA GLU A 14 -28.37 15.37 -31.69
C GLU A 14 -26.99 15.87 -31.30
N ASP A 15 -26.67 17.14 -31.64
CA ASP A 15 -25.39 17.74 -31.28
C ASP A 15 -25.26 17.94 -29.79
N CYS A 16 -26.34 18.32 -29.10
CA CYS A 16 -26.37 18.40 -27.63
C CYS A 16 -26.16 17.05 -26.97
N ASP A 17 -26.87 16.04 -27.46
CA ASP A 17 -26.74 14.68 -26.93
C ASP A 17 -25.32 14.13 -27.12
N ALA A 18 -24.72 14.38 -28.27
CA ALA A 18 -23.35 14.00 -28.56
C ALA A 18 -22.35 14.71 -27.62
N GLU A 19 -22.57 16.00 -27.36
CA GLU A 19 -21.72 16.78 -26.45
C GLU A 19 -21.85 16.30 -25.01
N ILE A 20 -23.08 16.03 -24.56
CA ILE A 20 -23.33 15.47 -23.22
C ILE A 20 -22.64 14.11 -23.08
N LYS A 21 -22.78 13.26 -24.07
CA LYS A 21 -22.12 11.95 -24.06
C LYS A 21 -20.61 12.08 -23.99
N ARG A 22 -20.04 13.00 -24.75
CA ARG A 22 -18.61 13.28 -24.74
C ARG A 22 -18.12 13.71 -23.35
N ILE A 23 -18.88 14.59 -22.71
CA ILE A 23 -18.56 15.09 -21.36
C ILE A 23 -18.64 13.96 -20.34
N ILE A 24 -19.69 13.13 -20.41
CA ILE A 24 -19.87 12.00 -19.50
C ILE A 24 -18.75 10.97 -19.69
N ASP A 25 -18.44 10.63 -20.94
CA ASP A 25 -17.37 9.66 -21.25
C ASP A 25 -16.00 10.17 -20.77
N ALA A 26 -15.73 11.46 -20.93
CA ALA A 26 -14.51 12.06 -20.43
C ALA A 26 -14.44 12.05 -18.90
N ALA A 27 -15.56 12.35 -18.24
CA ALA A 27 -15.63 12.33 -16.78
C ALA A 27 -15.44 10.91 -16.23
N GLU A 28 -16.06 9.91 -16.87
CA GLU A 28 -15.89 8.51 -16.49
C GLU A 28 -14.45 8.05 -16.66
N ARG A 29 -13.80 8.47 -17.75
CA ARG A 29 -12.40 8.16 -18.00
C ARG A 29 -11.49 8.75 -16.94
N GLU A 30 -11.69 10.02 -16.61
CA GLU A 30 -10.93 10.70 -15.54
C GLU A 30 -11.14 10.02 -14.19
N ALA A 31 -12.39 9.65 -13.88
CA ALA A 31 -12.69 8.94 -12.64
C ALA A 31 -11.99 7.59 -12.58
N ASN A 32 -12.02 6.83 -13.67
CA ASN A 32 -11.36 5.54 -13.75
C ASN A 32 -9.83 5.67 -13.61
N GLU A 33 -9.23 6.67 -14.23
CA GLU A 33 -7.80 6.95 -14.09
C GLU A 33 -7.45 7.31 -12.64
N PHE A 34 -8.28 8.12 -12.01
CA PHE A 34 -8.11 8.48 -10.60
C PHE A 34 -8.16 7.26 -9.69
N TYR A 35 -9.14 6.38 -9.89
CA TYR A 35 -9.25 5.15 -9.11
C TYR A 35 -8.08 4.20 -9.35
N CYS A 36 -7.65 4.05 -10.60
CA CYS A 36 -6.50 3.23 -10.94
C CYS A 36 -5.22 3.75 -10.28
N ASP A 37 -4.99 5.05 -10.31
CA ASP A 37 -3.82 5.67 -9.70
C ASP A 37 -3.86 5.52 -8.18
N ALA A 38 -5.03 5.69 -7.57
CA ALA A 38 -5.22 5.50 -6.14
C ALA A 38 -4.96 4.05 -5.72
N GLU A 39 -5.42 3.07 -6.51
CA GLU A 39 -5.14 1.65 -6.26
C GLU A 39 -3.64 1.34 -6.33
N LYS A 40 -2.96 1.84 -7.36
CA LYS A 40 -1.52 1.66 -7.53
C LYS A 40 -0.76 2.26 -6.35
N GLU A 41 -1.13 3.45 -5.92
CA GLU A 41 -0.51 4.10 -4.78
C GLU A 41 -0.74 3.32 -3.50
N ALA A 42 -1.97 2.84 -3.27
CA ALA A 42 -2.30 2.03 -2.11
C ALA A 42 -1.52 0.72 -2.08
N LEU A 43 -1.38 0.05 -3.22
CA LEU A 43 -0.58 -1.18 -3.33
C LEU A 43 0.90 -0.91 -3.09
N SER A 44 1.43 0.18 -3.63
CA SER A 44 2.82 0.59 -3.42
C SER A 44 3.11 0.86 -1.94
N GLN A 45 2.20 1.58 -1.25
CA GLN A 45 2.33 1.84 0.18
C GLN A 45 2.22 0.57 1.01
N LYS A 46 1.33 -0.33 0.63
CA LYS A 46 1.18 -1.64 1.28
C LYS A 46 2.47 -2.44 1.21
N GLU A 47 3.09 -2.50 0.03
CA GLU A 47 4.36 -3.18 -0.15
C GLU A 47 5.48 -2.58 0.70
N LYS A 48 5.58 -1.25 0.71
CA LYS A 48 6.58 -0.55 1.52
C LYS A 48 6.40 -0.82 3.01
N ARG A 49 5.16 -0.80 3.49
CA ARG A 49 4.86 -1.09 4.89
C ARG A 49 5.16 -2.55 5.24
N PHE A 50 4.84 -3.46 4.34
CA PHE A 50 5.14 -4.88 4.52
C PHE A 50 6.65 -5.13 4.57
N GLU A 51 7.42 -4.56 3.67
CA GLU A 51 8.88 -4.67 3.65
C GLU A 51 9.51 -4.06 4.90
N LYS A 52 8.99 -2.92 5.34
CA LYS A 52 9.46 -2.28 6.57
C LYS A 52 9.16 -3.15 7.79
N ALA A 53 7.94 -3.67 7.90
CA ALA A 53 7.54 -4.55 8.99
C ALA A 53 8.39 -5.83 9.02
N LYS A 54 8.68 -6.39 7.86
CA LYS A 54 9.54 -7.56 7.72
C LYS A 54 10.97 -7.26 8.16
N SER A 55 11.52 -6.13 7.74
CA SER A 55 12.85 -5.67 8.15
C SER A 55 12.92 -5.42 9.65
N ASP A 56 11.93 -4.72 10.22
CA ASP A 56 11.86 -4.45 11.66
C ASP A 56 11.74 -5.74 12.46
N SER A 57 10.95 -6.71 11.98
CA SER A 57 10.79 -8.02 12.60
C SER A 57 12.12 -8.78 12.63
N LYS A 58 12.84 -8.79 11.52
CA LYS A 58 14.17 -9.42 11.44
C LYS A 58 15.15 -8.78 12.41
N ALA A 59 15.14 -7.44 12.49
CA ALA A 59 16.01 -6.72 13.41
C ALA A 59 15.70 -7.07 14.88
N ARG A 60 14.42 -7.14 15.23
CA ARG A 60 13.98 -7.53 16.58
C ARG A 60 14.40 -8.96 16.92
N ILE A 61 14.23 -9.88 15.98
CA ILE A 61 14.65 -11.27 16.17
C ILE A 61 16.16 -11.37 16.37
N SER A 62 16.93 -10.62 15.56
CA SER A 62 18.39 -10.60 15.69
C SER A 62 18.83 -10.08 17.07
N ILE A 63 18.21 -9.01 17.55
CA ILE A 63 18.49 -8.45 18.87
C ILE A 63 18.11 -9.45 19.96
N ALA A 64 16.95 -10.09 19.86
CA ALA A 64 16.48 -11.08 20.83
C ALA A 64 17.43 -12.29 20.91
N VAL A 65 17.90 -12.76 19.77
CA VAL A 65 18.88 -13.87 19.71
C VAL A 65 20.19 -13.49 20.36
N LYS A 66 20.71 -12.30 20.06
CA LYS A 66 21.95 -11.80 20.67
C LYS A 66 21.82 -11.63 22.18
N THR A 67 20.70 -11.09 22.63
CA THR A 67 20.41 -10.95 24.06
C THR A 67 20.35 -12.31 24.76
N PHE A 68 19.68 -13.26 24.14
CA PHE A 68 19.59 -14.62 24.65
C PHE A 68 20.97 -15.29 24.75
N GLU A 69 21.79 -15.16 23.73
CA GLU A 69 23.16 -15.68 23.73
C GLU A 69 24.01 -15.06 24.84
N LEU A 70 23.87 -13.75 25.04
CA LEU A 70 24.57 -13.03 26.09
C LEU A 70 24.13 -13.48 27.47
N GLU A 71 22.84 -13.64 27.71
CA GLU A 71 22.29 -14.17 28.96
C GLU A 71 22.78 -15.58 29.25
N LYS A 72 22.74 -16.42 28.22
CA LYS A 72 23.25 -17.79 28.31
C LYS A 72 24.73 -17.82 28.73
N ARG A 73 25.53 -16.98 28.09
CA ARG A 73 26.96 -16.81 28.40
C ARG A 73 27.17 -16.37 29.82
N ASN A 74 26.41 -15.40 30.29
CA ASN A 74 26.50 -14.87 31.65
C ASN A 74 26.09 -15.96 32.67
N MET A 75 25.06 -16.73 32.38
CA MET A 75 24.63 -17.85 33.23
C MET A 75 25.72 -18.92 33.36
N LEU A 76 26.38 -19.25 32.25
CA LEU A 76 27.50 -20.21 32.24
C LEU A 76 28.69 -19.71 33.05
N LEU A 77 29.02 -18.42 32.90
CA LEU A 77 30.12 -17.82 33.69
C LEU A 77 29.80 -17.82 35.19
N LYS A 78 28.56 -17.48 35.52
CA LYS A 78 28.10 -17.51 36.92
C LYS A 78 28.17 -18.91 37.52
N ALA A 79 27.72 -19.92 36.76
CA ALA A 79 27.81 -21.31 37.19
C ALA A 79 29.25 -21.76 37.38
N LYS A 80 30.15 -21.39 36.47
CA LYS A 80 31.58 -21.70 36.62
C LYS A 80 32.18 -21.05 37.85
N ASN A 81 31.86 -19.78 38.10
CA ASN A 81 32.37 -19.08 39.29
C ASN A 81 31.84 -19.69 40.58
N GLN A 82 30.58 -20.12 40.60
CA GLN A 82 30.02 -20.86 41.76
C GLN A 82 30.75 -22.16 42.02
N LEU A 83 31.05 -22.93 40.98
CA LEU A 83 31.79 -24.17 41.09
C LEU A 83 33.22 -23.93 41.61
N ILE A 84 33.87 -22.91 41.15
CA ILE A 84 35.21 -22.53 41.63
C ILE A 84 35.15 -22.15 43.09
N ASP A 85 34.19 -21.35 43.52
CA ASP A 85 34.02 -20.93 44.91
C ASP A 85 33.73 -22.11 45.83
N GLU A 86 32.96 -23.07 45.40
CA GLU A 86 32.66 -24.30 46.14
C GLU A 86 33.86 -25.27 46.25
N ALA A 87 34.76 -25.22 45.25
CA ALA A 87 35.92 -26.06 45.21
C ALA A 87 37.06 -25.59 46.12
N ILE A 88 37.01 -24.33 46.52
CA ILE A 88 37.97 -23.72 47.41
C ILE A 88 37.51 -23.87 48.86
#